data_2cdb9d50852f121116b2d31cc1df1e72
#
_entry.id   2cdb9d50852f121116b2d31cc1df1e72
#
_cell.length_a   1.000
_cell.length_b   1.000
_cell.length_c   1.000
_cell.angle_alpha   90.00
_cell.angle_beta   90.00
_cell.angle_gamma   90.00
#
_symmetry.space_group_name_H-M   'P 1'
#
loop_
_entity.id
_entity.type
_entity.pdbx_description
1 polymer ?
#
loop_
_entity_poly.entity_id
_entity_poly.type
_entity_poly.pdbx_seq_one_letter_code
_entity_poly.pdbx_strand_id
1 'polypeptide(L)'
;TPYGEYRVVEISSTPDTVKLKGASNVLNPLVSLEIPANVINVSGAREDVKTTIDISEYLPDGVELVDSSAASVTVTVRIEAYASRTYHLQTSDIRVNSLPDGLNLSFDKAQVSVTISGLQDDLNKLNASELAASIDASQLSEGMHQVELSLKLDEDHYAYQPITVSVTVNAKNTQDGDTSTDSGEDTGE
;
A
#
# COMPACT_ATOMS: atom_id res chain seq x y z
N THR A 1 -2.92 -20.79 10.26
CA THR A 1 -2.87 -19.31 10.15
C THR A 1 -2.32 -18.71 11.44
N PRO A 2 -1.50 -17.66 11.38
CA PRO A 2 -1.07 -16.90 12.55
C PRO A 2 -2.24 -16.34 13.36
N TYR A 3 -1.97 -15.83 14.55
CA TYR A 3 -2.99 -15.30 15.44
C TYR A 3 -3.58 -13.99 14.91
N GLY A 4 -4.91 -13.93 14.80
CA GLY A 4 -5.64 -12.69 14.54
C GLY A 4 -5.13 -11.86 13.36
N GLU A 5 -4.58 -10.68 13.64
CA GLU A 5 -4.10 -9.71 12.66
C GLU A 5 -2.63 -9.93 12.25
N TYR A 6 -2.01 -11.05 12.65
CA TYR A 6 -0.66 -11.39 12.19
C TYR A 6 -0.67 -12.07 10.83
N ARG A 7 0.36 -11.85 10.04
CA ARG A 7 0.51 -12.38 8.68
C ARG A 7 1.90 -12.99 8.50
N VAL A 8 1.97 -14.06 7.69
CA VAL A 8 3.25 -14.55 7.16
C VAL A 8 3.70 -13.59 6.07
N VAL A 9 4.88 -13.03 6.21
CA VAL A 9 5.46 -12.07 5.26
C VAL A 9 6.60 -12.66 4.45
N GLU A 10 7.28 -13.66 4.99
CA GLU A 10 8.39 -14.33 4.33
C GLU A 10 8.57 -15.76 4.83
N ILE A 11 9.00 -16.65 3.94
CA ILE A 11 9.43 -18.00 4.28
C ILE A 11 10.83 -18.18 3.68
N SER A 12 11.78 -18.48 4.51
CA SER A 12 13.16 -18.72 4.11
C SER A 12 13.70 -20.03 4.68
N SER A 13 14.70 -20.61 4.03
CA SER A 13 15.35 -21.85 4.46
C SER A 13 16.85 -21.69 4.53
N THR A 14 17.48 -22.38 5.48
CA THR A 14 18.93 -22.42 5.62
C THR A 14 19.37 -23.87 5.85
N PRO A 15 20.17 -24.46 4.94
CA PRO A 15 20.55 -23.93 3.62
C PRO A 15 19.35 -23.76 2.69
N ASP A 16 19.45 -22.84 1.72
CA ASP A 16 18.41 -22.57 0.70
C ASP A 16 18.51 -23.54 -0.49
N THR A 17 19.68 -24.13 -0.68
CA THR A 17 19.96 -25.10 -1.73
C THR A 17 20.71 -26.31 -1.20
N VAL A 18 20.44 -27.47 -1.76
CA VAL A 18 21.11 -28.72 -1.46
C VAL A 18 21.56 -29.41 -2.74
N LYS A 19 22.63 -30.20 -2.67
CA LYS A 19 23.12 -30.99 -3.78
C LYS A 19 22.57 -32.40 -3.70
N LEU A 20 21.94 -32.84 -4.81
CA LEU A 20 21.36 -34.15 -4.94
C LEU A 20 22.16 -35.02 -5.92
N LYS A 21 22.13 -36.32 -5.72
CA LYS A 21 22.64 -37.36 -6.65
C LYS A 21 21.55 -38.40 -6.91
N GLY A 22 21.52 -38.93 -8.11
CA GLY A 22 20.52 -39.91 -8.53
C GLY A 22 20.57 -40.14 -10.04
N ALA A 23 19.64 -40.93 -10.54
CA ALA A 23 19.54 -41.17 -11.97
C ALA A 23 19.10 -39.90 -12.72
N SER A 24 19.69 -39.62 -13.89
CA SER A 24 19.43 -38.40 -14.66
C SER A 24 17.97 -38.21 -15.05
N ASN A 25 17.23 -39.28 -15.28
CA ASN A 25 15.81 -39.25 -15.63
C ASN A 25 14.93 -38.80 -14.43
N VAL A 26 15.42 -38.92 -13.20
CA VAL A 26 14.72 -38.45 -11.99
C VAL A 26 15.19 -37.04 -11.61
N LEU A 27 16.48 -36.74 -11.77
CA LEU A 27 17.04 -35.44 -11.43
C LEU A 27 16.66 -34.33 -12.41
N ASN A 28 16.60 -34.61 -13.71
CA ASN A 28 16.35 -33.59 -14.74
C ASN A 28 15.01 -32.84 -14.56
N PRO A 29 13.88 -33.49 -14.19
CA PRO A 29 12.63 -32.79 -13.95
C PRO A 29 12.54 -32.15 -12.56
N LEU A 30 13.49 -32.46 -11.65
CA LEU A 30 13.46 -31.99 -10.25
C LEU A 30 14.04 -30.58 -10.16
N VAL A 31 13.19 -29.59 -10.16
CA VAL A 31 13.58 -28.16 -10.02
C VAL A 31 13.63 -27.71 -8.58
N SER A 32 12.74 -28.25 -7.76
CA SER A 32 12.65 -27.91 -6.33
C SER A 32 12.18 -29.13 -5.53
N LEU A 33 12.55 -29.16 -4.24
CA LEU A 33 12.04 -30.12 -3.30
C LEU A 33 10.81 -29.51 -2.59
N GLU A 34 9.67 -30.17 -2.72
CA GLU A 34 8.43 -29.71 -2.11
C GLU A 34 8.27 -30.29 -0.71
N ILE A 35 8.14 -29.41 0.27
CA ILE A 35 7.85 -29.77 1.67
C ILE A 35 6.39 -29.40 1.95
N PRO A 36 5.57 -30.34 2.42
CA PRO A 36 4.16 -30.05 2.73
C PRO A 36 4.00 -28.93 3.76
N ALA A 37 3.09 -28.00 3.51
CA ALA A 37 2.88 -26.83 4.36
C ALA A 37 2.47 -27.16 5.81
N ASN A 38 1.92 -28.37 6.05
CA ASN A 38 1.51 -28.83 7.38
C ASN A 38 2.69 -29.24 8.29
N VAL A 39 3.90 -29.37 7.75
CA VAL A 39 5.12 -29.66 8.52
C VAL A 39 5.51 -28.49 9.43
N ILE A 40 5.14 -27.26 9.01
CA ILE A 40 5.44 -26.06 9.79
C ILE A 40 4.14 -25.51 10.37
N ASN A 41 3.99 -25.60 11.68
CA ASN A 41 2.81 -25.10 12.36
C ASN A 41 2.98 -23.62 12.78
N VAL A 42 2.30 -22.74 12.09
CA VAL A 42 2.22 -21.29 12.40
C VAL A 42 0.90 -20.91 13.09
N SER A 43 0.09 -21.90 13.51
CA SER A 43 -1.20 -21.64 14.13
C SER A 43 -1.06 -20.87 15.44
N GLY A 44 -1.72 -19.73 15.54
CA GLY A 44 -1.68 -18.88 16.72
C GLY A 44 -0.35 -18.14 16.95
N ALA A 45 0.60 -18.22 16.01
CA ALA A 45 1.88 -17.54 16.13
C ALA A 45 1.75 -16.01 16.04
N ARG A 46 2.55 -15.30 16.84
CA ARG A 46 2.66 -13.83 16.90
C ARG A 46 4.10 -13.36 16.68
N GLU A 47 4.99 -14.30 16.54
CA GLU A 47 6.43 -14.10 16.35
C GLU A 47 6.92 -15.08 15.29
N ASP A 48 8.11 -14.87 14.79
CA ASP A 48 8.74 -15.74 13.83
C ASP A 48 8.82 -17.18 14.33
N VAL A 49 8.47 -18.11 13.44
CA VAL A 49 8.54 -19.54 13.72
C VAL A 49 9.75 -20.13 13.00
N LYS A 50 10.63 -20.80 13.78
CA LYS A 50 11.77 -21.53 13.24
C LYS A 50 11.57 -23.02 13.50
N THR A 51 11.65 -23.82 12.45
CA THR A 51 11.52 -25.27 12.51
C THR A 51 12.62 -25.93 11.71
N THR A 52 13.30 -26.90 12.32
CA THR A 52 14.29 -27.73 11.60
C THR A 52 13.60 -28.98 11.08
N ILE A 53 13.77 -29.24 9.80
CA ILE A 53 13.14 -30.33 9.06
C ILE A 53 14.22 -31.22 8.49
N ASP A 54 14.02 -32.54 8.59
CA ASP A 54 14.85 -33.53 7.88
C ASP A 54 14.27 -33.69 6.47
N ILE A 55 14.98 -33.14 5.48
CA ILE A 55 14.54 -33.18 4.07
C ILE A 55 14.76 -34.51 3.38
N SER A 56 15.49 -35.45 4.03
CA SER A 56 15.70 -36.79 3.47
C SER A 56 14.38 -37.57 3.30
N GLU A 57 13.38 -37.29 4.15
CA GLU A 57 12.05 -37.89 4.07
C GLU A 57 11.22 -37.44 2.86
N TYR A 58 11.61 -36.33 2.24
CA TYR A 58 10.91 -35.71 1.10
C TYR A 58 11.63 -35.92 -0.23
N LEU A 59 12.75 -36.67 -0.23
CA LEU A 59 13.46 -36.97 -1.46
C LEU A 59 12.68 -37.98 -2.30
N PRO A 60 12.63 -37.82 -3.63
CA PRO A 60 12.08 -38.84 -4.52
C PRO A 60 12.85 -40.15 -4.47
N ASP A 61 12.19 -41.26 -4.79
CA ASP A 61 12.81 -42.57 -4.85
C ASP A 61 14.06 -42.58 -5.76
N GLY A 62 15.18 -43.07 -5.24
CA GLY A 62 16.44 -43.14 -5.98
C GLY A 62 17.24 -41.83 -6.05
N VAL A 63 16.81 -40.80 -5.27
CA VAL A 63 17.54 -39.57 -5.09
C VAL A 63 18.12 -39.52 -3.67
N GLU A 64 19.39 -39.12 -3.55
CA GLU A 64 20.06 -38.98 -2.28
C GLU A 64 20.77 -37.63 -2.18
N LEU A 65 20.99 -37.14 -0.96
CA LEU A 65 21.86 -36.00 -0.71
C LEU A 65 23.33 -36.37 -1.00
N VAL A 66 24.04 -35.45 -1.65
CA VAL A 66 25.50 -35.59 -1.83
C VAL A 66 26.21 -35.48 -0.48
N ASP A 67 25.71 -34.60 0.36
CA ASP A 67 26.19 -34.41 1.74
C ASP A 67 25.03 -34.69 2.70
N SER A 68 25.14 -35.79 3.46
CA SER A 68 24.14 -36.19 4.44
C SER A 68 23.98 -35.20 5.60
N SER A 69 24.98 -34.36 5.87
CA SER A 69 24.87 -33.31 6.89
C SER A 69 23.93 -32.19 6.49
N ALA A 70 23.64 -32.05 5.19
CA ALA A 70 22.69 -31.10 4.65
C ALA A 70 21.22 -31.56 4.73
N ALA A 71 20.94 -32.73 5.32
CA ALA A 71 19.58 -33.22 5.53
C ALA A 71 18.76 -32.32 6.47
N SER A 72 19.40 -31.69 7.42
CA SER A 72 18.75 -30.78 8.38
C SER A 72 18.67 -29.36 7.80
N VAL A 73 17.45 -28.95 7.43
CA VAL A 73 17.17 -27.61 6.93
C VAL A 73 16.34 -26.85 7.95
N THR A 74 16.81 -25.67 8.33
CA THR A 74 16.04 -24.77 9.20
C THR A 74 15.18 -23.87 8.34
N VAL A 75 13.86 -23.98 8.48
CA VAL A 75 12.89 -23.08 7.85
C VAL A 75 12.51 -22.00 8.86
N THR A 76 12.60 -20.75 8.43
CA THR A 76 12.17 -19.59 9.18
C THR A 76 10.94 -19.01 8.49
N VAL A 77 9.84 -18.92 9.23
CA VAL A 77 8.61 -18.25 8.81
C VAL A 77 8.54 -16.92 9.54
N ARG A 78 8.71 -15.84 8.82
CA ARG A 78 8.62 -14.48 9.36
C ARG A 78 7.16 -14.07 9.49
N ILE A 79 6.80 -13.58 10.66
CA ILE A 79 5.42 -13.22 11.02
C ILE A 79 5.40 -11.79 11.54
N GLU A 80 4.58 -10.96 10.93
CA GLU A 80 4.40 -9.57 11.32
C GLU A 80 2.94 -9.23 11.62
N ALA A 81 2.74 -8.22 12.49
CA ALA A 81 1.44 -7.68 12.78
C ALA A 81 0.92 -6.88 11.58
N TYR A 82 -0.34 -7.12 11.20
CA TYR A 82 -1.09 -6.30 10.25
C TYR A 82 -2.00 -5.37 11.05
N ALA A 83 -1.86 -4.08 10.86
CA ALA A 83 -2.51 -3.07 11.68
C ALA A 83 -3.20 -2.01 10.81
N SER A 84 -3.93 -1.12 11.47
CA SER A 84 -4.54 0.05 10.84
C SER A 84 -4.14 1.30 11.60
N ARG A 85 -3.87 2.39 10.86
CA ARG A 85 -3.56 3.70 11.43
C ARG A 85 -4.36 4.77 10.74
N THR A 86 -4.92 5.70 11.52
CA THR A 86 -5.65 6.85 11.00
C THR A 86 -4.70 8.04 10.86
N TYR A 87 -4.68 8.62 9.66
CA TYR A 87 -3.95 9.84 9.31
C TYR A 87 -4.93 10.99 9.12
N HIS A 88 -4.53 12.20 9.52
CA HIS A 88 -5.31 13.42 9.34
C HIS A 88 -4.62 14.27 8.28
N LEU A 89 -5.29 14.44 7.14
CA LEU A 89 -4.81 15.26 6.02
C LEU A 89 -5.46 16.62 6.09
N GLN A 90 -4.67 17.69 5.94
CA GLN A 90 -5.20 19.02 5.72
C GLN A 90 -5.77 19.10 4.30
N THR A 91 -6.96 19.65 4.15
CA THR A 91 -7.58 19.79 2.81
C THR A 91 -6.82 20.76 1.92
N SER A 92 -6.05 21.69 2.51
CA SER A 92 -5.09 22.56 1.79
C SER A 92 -3.99 21.78 1.06
N ASP A 93 -3.67 20.57 1.50
CA ASP A 93 -2.61 19.73 0.94
C ASP A 93 -3.13 18.76 -0.13
N ILE A 94 -4.46 18.70 -0.29
CA ILE A 94 -5.12 17.87 -1.31
C ILE A 94 -5.02 18.57 -2.67
N ARG A 95 -4.43 17.87 -3.63
CA ARG A 95 -4.32 18.36 -5.01
C ARG A 95 -5.68 18.26 -5.71
N VAL A 96 -6.15 19.36 -6.28
CA VAL A 96 -7.33 19.41 -7.14
C VAL A 96 -6.87 19.30 -8.59
N ASN A 97 -7.26 18.22 -9.27
CA ASN A 97 -6.91 17.98 -10.66
C ASN A 97 -8.09 18.37 -11.56
N SER A 98 -7.77 18.96 -12.74
CA SER A 98 -8.71 19.19 -13.84
C SER A 98 -9.95 20.03 -13.49
N LEU A 99 -9.85 20.97 -12.54
CA LEU A 99 -10.95 21.90 -12.28
C LEU A 99 -11.22 22.75 -13.53
N PRO A 100 -12.47 22.81 -14.05
CA PRO A 100 -12.81 23.61 -15.21
C PRO A 100 -12.50 25.10 -15.02
N ASP A 101 -12.10 25.76 -16.11
CA ASP A 101 -11.82 27.19 -16.10
C ASP A 101 -13.02 28.01 -15.67
N GLY A 102 -12.78 29.09 -14.93
CA GLY A 102 -13.83 29.95 -14.41
C GLY A 102 -14.52 29.44 -13.14
N LEU A 103 -14.10 28.30 -12.60
CA LEU A 103 -14.59 27.78 -11.33
C LEU A 103 -13.54 27.90 -10.22
N ASN A 104 -14.04 27.96 -8.99
CA ASN A 104 -13.27 27.91 -7.77
C ASN A 104 -13.84 26.83 -6.87
N LEU A 105 -12.98 26.05 -6.24
CA LEU A 105 -13.36 24.92 -5.37
C LEU A 105 -12.89 25.19 -3.94
N SER A 106 -13.77 24.93 -2.99
CA SER A 106 -13.46 24.95 -1.55
C SER A 106 -13.90 23.63 -0.92
N PHE A 107 -13.12 23.15 0.03
CA PHE A 107 -13.48 21.99 0.84
C PHE A 107 -14.35 22.43 2.02
N ASP A 108 -15.38 21.67 2.32
CA ASP A 108 -16.33 22.00 3.42
C ASP A 108 -15.72 21.75 4.79
N LYS A 109 -14.66 20.94 4.86
CA LYS A 109 -13.91 20.63 6.10
C LYS A 109 -12.44 20.98 5.93
N ALA A 110 -11.79 21.41 7.01
CA ALA A 110 -10.36 21.71 6.99
C ALA A 110 -9.47 20.46 7.03
N GLN A 111 -10.01 19.32 7.47
CA GLN A 111 -9.29 18.06 7.59
C GLN A 111 -10.12 16.86 7.13
N VAL A 112 -9.43 15.86 6.60
CA VAL A 112 -9.98 14.56 6.25
C VAL A 112 -9.20 13.47 6.97
N SER A 113 -9.92 12.50 7.57
CA SER A 113 -9.32 11.35 8.23
C SER A 113 -9.29 10.17 7.28
N VAL A 114 -8.11 9.58 7.12
CA VAL A 114 -7.86 8.42 6.27
C VAL A 114 -7.33 7.29 7.13
N THR A 115 -7.98 6.13 7.10
CA THR A 115 -7.50 4.93 7.79
C THR A 115 -6.80 4.03 6.79
N ILE A 116 -5.52 3.79 7.01
CA ILE A 116 -4.66 2.96 6.19
C ILE A 116 -4.29 1.72 6.97
N SER A 117 -4.40 0.56 6.31
CA SER A 117 -4.05 -0.75 6.84
C SER A 117 -2.82 -1.29 6.12
N GLY A 118 -1.95 -1.96 6.85
CA GLY A 118 -0.73 -2.55 6.32
C GLY A 118 0.07 -3.26 7.40
N LEU A 119 1.25 -3.74 7.06
CA LEU A 119 2.17 -4.28 8.05
C LEU A 119 2.61 -3.18 9.02
N GLN A 120 2.77 -3.53 10.29
CA GLN A 120 3.11 -2.56 11.34
C GLN A 120 4.40 -1.79 11.02
N ASP A 121 5.40 -2.48 10.48
CA ASP A 121 6.68 -1.87 10.12
C ASP A 121 6.56 -0.89 8.95
N ASP A 122 5.70 -1.17 7.98
CA ASP A 122 5.44 -0.28 6.85
C ASP A 122 4.65 0.94 7.30
N LEU A 123 3.62 0.75 8.14
CA LEU A 123 2.88 1.86 8.74
C LEU A 123 3.76 2.77 9.63
N ASN A 124 4.82 2.22 10.24
CA ASN A 124 5.76 3.02 11.04
C ASN A 124 6.65 3.94 10.19
N LYS A 125 6.89 3.56 8.93
CA LYS A 125 7.67 4.35 7.96
C LYS A 125 6.80 5.38 7.23
N LEU A 126 5.49 5.14 7.11
CA LEU A 126 4.57 5.98 6.36
C LEU A 126 4.27 7.28 7.08
N ASN A 127 4.49 8.42 6.41
CA ASN A 127 4.18 9.76 6.90
C ASN A 127 2.96 10.35 6.18
N ALA A 128 2.19 11.18 6.87
CA ALA A 128 1.01 11.84 6.29
C ALA A 128 1.33 12.67 5.03
N SER A 129 2.53 13.28 4.98
CA SER A 129 3.01 14.05 3.82
C SER A 129 3.28 13.21 2.57
N GLU A 130 3.47 11.89 2.72
CA GLU A 130 3.73 10.97 1.62
C GLU A 130 2.45 10.45 0.97
N LEU A 131 1.28 10.68 1.58
CA LEU A 131 0.00 10.18 1.11
C LEU A 131 -0.49 10.83 -0.19
N ALA A 132 0.13 11.90 -0.65
CA ALA A 132 -0.09 12.58 -1.93
C ALA A 132 -1.56 12.52 -2.40
N ALA A 133 -2.46 13.06 -1.56
CA ALA A 133 -3.89 13.02 -1.77
C ALA A 133 -4.31 13.92 -2.95
N SER A 134 -5.25 13.46 -3.75
CA SER A 134 -5.82 14.23 -4.87
C SER A 134 -7.28 13.91 -5.11
N ILE A 135 -7.99 14.86 -5.72
CA ILE A 135 -9.34 14.69 -6.23
C ILE A 135 -9.37 15.04 -7.73
N ASP A 136 -10.26 14.39 -8.47
CA ASP A 136 -10.55 14.75 -9.85
C ASP A 136 -11.80 15.65 -9.89
N ALA A 137 -11.60 16.87 -10.34
CA ALA A 137 -12.63 17.89 -10.46
C ALA A 137 -13.15 18.09 -11.90
N SER A 138 -12.75 17.24 -12.86
CA SER A 138 -13.02 17.38 -14.29
C SER A 138 -14.53 17.41 -14.64
N GLN A 139 -15.36 16.78 -13.82
CA GLN A 139 -16.81 16.66 -14.03
C GLN A 139 -17.63 17.57 -13.10
N LEU A 140 -16.97 18.46 -12.34
CA LEU A 140 -17.66 19.30 -11.37
C LEU A 140 -18.24 20.54 -12.05
N SER A 141 -19.45 20.89 -11.65
CA SER A 141 -20.16 22.14 -11.96
C SER A 141 -20.35 22.95 -10.68
N GLU A 142 -20.95 24.14 -10.78
CA GLU A 142 -21.30 24.92 -9.58
C GLU A 142 -22.25 24.14 -8.65
N GLY A 143 -22.02 24.24 -7.35
CA GLY A 143 -22.79 23.58 -6.30
C GLY A 143 -21.96 22.74 -5.35
N MET A 144 -22.65 21.98 -4.50
CA MET A 144 -22.03 21.04 -3.56
C MET A 144 -21.88 19.67 -4.20
N HIS A 145 -20.70 19.08 -4.06
CA HIS A 145 -20.38 17.75 -4.59
C HIS A 145 -19.69 16.89 -3.55
N GLN A 146 -19.84 15.57 -3.69
CA GLN A 146 -19.02 14.58 -3.01
C GLN A 146 -18.09 13.95 -4.02
N VAL A 147 -16.80 14.04 -3.77
CA VAL A 147 -15.73 13.58 -4.68
C VAL A 147 -14.89 12.55 -3.98
N GLU A 148 -14.51 11.50 -4.69
CA GLU A 148 -13.61 10.49 -4.16
C GLU A 148 -12.20 11.02 -4.02
N LEU A 149 -11.58 10.75 -2.87
CA LEU A 149 -10.20 11.07 -2.56
C LEU A 149 -9.29 9.93 -3.03
N SER A 150 -8.39 10.22 -3.95
CA SER A 150 -7.37 9.28 -4.40
C SER A 150 -6.07 9.52 -3.63
N LEU A 151 -5.48 8.44 -3.13
CA LEU A 151 -4.17 8.45 -2.48
C LEU A 151 -3.15 7.76 -3.38
N LYS A 152 -1.95 8.31 -3.45
CA LYS A 152 -0.83 7.65 -4.12
C LYS A 152 -0.10 6.77 -3.10
N LEU A 153 -0.58 5.54 -2.95
CA LEU A 153 -0.02 4.53 -2.08
C LEU A 153 0.38 3.30 -2.89
N ASP A 154 1.34 2.55 -2.38
CA ASP A 154 1.70 1.23 -2.89
C ASP A 154 0.64 0.22 -2.43
N GLU A 155 -0.20 -0.25 -3.37
CA GLU A 155 -1.30 -1.18 -3.09
C GLU A 155 -0.83 -2.57 -2.66
N ASP A 156 0.43 -2.93 -2.92
CA ASP A 156 1.03 -4.19 -2.46
C ASP A 156 1.33 -4.15 -0.95
N HIS A 157 1.58 -2.97 -0.39
CA HIS A 157 1.93 -2.77 1.01
C HIS A 157 0.79 -2.19 1.86
N TYR A 158 -0.11 -1.39 1.25
CA TYR A 158 -1.13 -0.65 1.96
C TYR A 158 -2.52 -0.86 1.37
N ALA A 159 -3.51 -0.85 2.22
CA ALA A 159 -4.92 -0.83 1.83
C ALA A 159 -5.67 0.29 2.57
N TYR A 160 -6.64 0.91 1.91
CA TYR A 160 -7.55 1.87 2.52
C TYR A 160 -8.96 1.73 1.95
N GLN A 161 -9.95 2.19 2.71
CA GLN A 161 -11.33 2.24 2.25
C GLN A 161 -11.53 3.48 1.37
N PRO A 162 -12.34 3.41 0.31
CA PRO A 162 -12.73 4.59 -0.48
C PRO A 162 -13.25 5.72 0.42
N ILE A 163 -12.73 6.93 0.22
CA ILE A 163 -13.06 8.10 1.02
C ILE A 163 -13.64 9.16 0.11
N THR A 164 -14.77 9.74 0.51
CA THR A 164 -15.37 10.88 -0.18
C THR A 164 -15.18 12.15 0.63
N VAL A 165 -14.89 13.25 -0.06
CA VAL A 165 -14.79 14.58 0.50
C VAL A 165 -15.89 15.47 -0.08
N SER A 166 -16.50 16.31 0.78
CA SER A 166 -17.49 17.29 0.36
C SER A 166 -16.76 18.56 -0.08
N VAL A 167 -17.10 19.04 -1.26
CA VAL A 167 -16.55 20.25 -1.86
C VAL A 167 -17.68 21.16 -2.34
N THR A 168 -17.46 22.45 -2.26
CA THR A 168 -18.36 23.48 -2.83
C THR A 168 -17.63 24.16 -3.98
N VAL A 169 -18.26 24.16 -5.15
CA VAL A 169 -17.74 24.78 -6.38
C VAL A 169 -18.56 26.03 -6.70
N ASN A 170 -17.88 27.16 -6.91
CA ASN A 170 -18.47 28.43 -7.25
C ASN A 170 -17.80 29.03 -8.50
N ALA A 171 -18.51 29.90 -9.24
CA ALA A 171 -17.89 30.70 -10.28
C ALA A 171 -16.81 31.61 -9.72
N LYS A 172 -15.70 31.76 -10.44
CA LYS A 172 -14.70 32.81 -10.13
C LYS A 172 -15.32 34.19 -10.39
N ASN A 173 -15.33 35.01 -9.36
CA ASN A 173 -15.76 36.41 -9.49
C ASN A 173 -14.66 37.18 -10.25
N THR A 174 -14.81 37.35 -11.56
CA THR A 174 -13.98 38.25 -12.35
C THR A 174 -14.51 39.69 -12.12
N GLN A 175 -14.16 40.27 -10.98
CA GLN A 175 -14.28 41.70 -10.79
C GLN A 175 -12.97 42.34 -11.27
N ASP A 176 -12.80 42.45 -12.60
CA ASP A 176 -11.91 43.43 -13.18
C ASP A 176 -12.52 44.82 -12.91
N GLY A 177 -11.88 45.54 -12.03
CA GLY A 177 -12.20 46.92 -11.79
C GLY A 177 -11.84 47.80 -12.99
N ASP A 178 -12.81 48.06 -13.82
CA ASP A 178 -12.76 49.20 -14.74
C ASP A 178 -13.10 50.47 -13.94
N THR A 179 -12.04 51.10 -13.39
CA THR A 179 -12.09 52.47 -12.92
C THR A 179 -11.77 53.38 -14.10
N SER A 180 -12.73 53.58 -14.99
CA SER A 180 -12.69 54.74 -15.91
C SER A 180 -12.90 56.01 -15.10
N THR A 181 -11.80 56.67 -14.76
CA THR A 181 -11.76 58.08 -14.33
C THR A 181 -12.14 58.94 -15.54
N ASP A 182 -13.41 59.28 -15.67
CA ASP A 182 -13.85 60.40 -16.51
C ASP A 182 -13.43 61.70 -15.82
N SER A 183 -12.36 62.31 -16.34
CA SER A 183 -11.96 63.65 -16.00
C SER A 183 -12.73 64.63 -16.87
N GLY A 184 -13.89 65.07 -16.38
CA GLY A 184 -14.59 66.20 -16.97
C GLY A 184 -13.77 67.47 -16.87
N GLU A 185 -13.31 67.97 -18.00
CA GLU A 185 -12.85 69.33 -18.20
C GLU A 185 -13.99 70.31 -17.90
N ASP A 186 -13.78 71.24 -16.99
CA ASP A 186 -14.54 72.44 -16.91
C ASP A 186 -13.66 73.61 -17.38
N THR A 187 -14.01 74.12 -18.56
CA THR A 187 -13.56 75.41 -19.10
C THR A 187 -14.59 76.48 -18.78
N GLY A 188 -14.19 77.56 -18.16
CA GLY A 188 -15.03 78.72 -18.05
C GLY A 188 -14.39 79.90 -17.34
N GLU A 189 -13.92 80.90 -18.16
CA GLU A 189 -13.76 82.32 -17.96
C GLU A 189 -13.11 82.83 -16.68
#